data_e40bf0e6c561e18bf66c6c3d4319a34a
#
_entry.id   e40bf0e6c561e18bf66c6c3d4319a34a
#
_cell.length_a   1.000
_cell.length_b   1.000
_cell.length_c   1.000
_cell.angle_alpha   90.00
_cell.angle_beta   90.00
_cell.angle_gamma   90.00
#
_symmetry.space_group_name_H-M   'P 1'
#
loop_
_entity.id
_entity.type
_entity.pdbx_description
1 polymer ?
#
loop_
_entity_poly.entity_id
_entity_poly.type
_entity_poly.pdbx_seq_one_letter_code
_entity_poly.pdbx_strand_id
1 'polypeptide(L)'
;DWEDVTKNRRLDMLERVVFPSISNMPVREITPAHVLDILQKTAKRGAPTVAAEARRTMSAVFEFAVATLRADSDPVWPVRKALPANKTQHKPALSKEQIGKLLSDFANHRCSFQVSHCMQLMWWTLARPTEVAEAAWDEFEKAV
;
A
#
# COMPACT_ATOMS: atom_id res chain seq x y z
N ASP A 1 6.10 -8.75 13.77
CA ASP A 1 6.96 -8.94 12.59
C ASP A 1 6.15 -8.65 11.33
N TRP A 2 6.77 -7.95 10.40
CA TRP A 2 6.15 -7.70 9.11
C TRP A 2 6.42 -8.90 8.20
N GLU A 3 5.41 -9.32 7.44
CA GLU A 3 5.62 -10.25 6.35
C GLU A 3 6.70 -9.72 5.40
N ASP A 4 7.54 -10.59 4.87
CA ASP A 4 8.68 -10.23 4.02
C ASP A 4 8.29 -9.33 2.83
N VAL A 5 7.11 -9.54 2.27
CA VAL A 5 6.57 -8.72 1.19
C VAL A 5 6.36 -7.27 1.63
N THR A 6 5.80 -7.06 2.82
CA THR A 6 5.56 -5.73 3.38
C THR A 6 6.87 -5.03 3.73
N LYS A 7 7.82 -5.77 4.31
CA LYS A 7 9.17 -5.29 4.63
C LYS A 7 9.90 -4.82 3.38
N ASN A 8 9.97 -5.66 2.35
CA ASN A 8 10.65 -5.36 1.10
C ASN A 8 10.04 -4.14 0.39
N ARG A 9 8.71 -4.06 0.36
CA ARG A 9 8.00 -2.90 -0.22
C ARG A 9 8.33 -1.59 0.51
N ARG A 10 8.41 -1.61 1.83
CA ARG A 10 8.75 -0.43 2.62
C ARG A 10 10.21 -0.04 2.45
N LEU A 11 11.11 -1.02 2.40
CA LEU A 11 12.53 -0.77 2.15
C LEU A 11 12.74 -0.14 0.77
N ASP A 12 12.20 -0.73 -0.28
CA ASP A 12 12.25 -0.20 -1.64
C ASP A 12 11.70 1.24 -1.74
N MET A 13 10.61 1.55 -1.03
CA MET A 13 10.11 2.93 -0.94
C MET A 13 11.10 3.85 -0.24
N LEU A 14 11.73 3.44 0.87
CA LEU A 14 12.74 4.24 1.57
C LEU A 14 13.96 4.49 0.69
N GLU A 15 14.46 3.47 -0.01
CA GLU A 15 15.60 3.55 -0.92
C GLU A 15 15.37 4.52 -2.07
N ARG A 16 14.17 4.52 -2.63
CA ARG A 16 13.85 5.40 -3.77
C ARG A 16 13.47 6.82 -3.38
N VAL A 17 12.86 7.01 -2.22
CA VAL A 17 12.23 8.29 -1.84
C VAL A 17 13.02 9.02 -0.75
N VAL A 18 13.49 8.31 0.24
CA VAL A 18 14.03 8.90 1.48
C VAL A 18 15.56 8.91 1.47
N PHE A 19 16.18 7.78 1.21
CA PHE A 19 17.64 7.63 1.27
C PHE A 19 18.43 8.54 0.33
N PRO A 20 17.98 8.88 -0.88
CA PRO A 20 18.70 9.82 -1.73
C PRO A 20 18.96 11.19 -1.08
N SER A 21 18.17 11.55 -0.08
CA SER A 21 18.28 12.85 0.59
C SER A 21 18.98 12.79 1.95
N ILE A 22 18.95 11.64 2.66
CA ILE A 22 19.42 11.57 4.04
C ILE A 22 20.30 10.37 4.38
N SER A 23 20.61 9.48 3.44
CA SER A 23 21.39 8.25 3.71
C SER A 23 22.77 8.50 4.31
N ASN A 24 23.38 9.62 4.01
CA ASN A 24 24.73 9.99 4.48
C ASN A 24 24.72 10.79 5.80
N MET A 25 23.53 11.01 6.38
CA MET A 25 23.37 11.80 7.59
C MET A 25 23.20 10.90 8.82
N PRO A 26 23.90 11.18 9.93
CA PRO A 26 23.59 10.56 11.20
C PRO A 26 22.11 10.79 11.59
N VAL A 27 21.46 9.77 12.16
CA VAL A 27 20.03 9.82 12.53
C VAL A 27 19.70 11.04 13.42
N ARG A 28 20.62 11.41 14.33
CA ARG A 28 20.45 12.58 15.22
C ARG A 28 20.48 13.91 14.52
N GLU A 29 21.08 14.00 13.34
CA GLU A 29 21.20 15.25 12.57
C GLU A 29 20.02 15.47 11.61
N ILE A 30 19.14 14.47 11.48
CA ILE A 30 17.97 14.60 10.63
C ILE A 30 16.95 15.50 11.30
N THR A 31 16.68 16.65 10.67
CA THR A 31 15.78 17.67 11.18
C THR A 31 14.38 17.58 10.56
N PRO A 32 13.35 18.20 11.18
CA PRO A 32 12.03 18.33 10.56
C PRO A 32 12.05 18.97 9.17
N ALA A 33 13.00 19.87 8.91
CA ALA A 33 13.15 20.51 7.61
C ALA A 33 13.56 19.53 6.52
N HIS A 34 14.47 18.60 6.80
CA HIS A 34 14.85 17.53 5.87
C HIS A 34 13.66 16.63 5.55
N VAL A 35 12.90 16.23 6.57
CA VAL A 35 11.70 15.41 6.39
C VAL A 35 10.66 16.14 5.54
N LEU A 36 10.40 17.41 5.84
CA LEU A 36 9.43 18.23 5.11
C LEU A 36 9.79 18.34 3.62
N ASP A 37 11.06 18.60 3.31
CA ASP A 37 11.55 18.71 1.93
C ASP A 37 11.31 17.43 1.15
N ILE A 38 11.66 16.26 1.72
CA ILE A 38 11.42 14.95 1.10
C ILE A 38 9.94 14.74 0.81
N LEU A 39 9.08 15.00 1.79
CA LEU A 39 7.65 14.79 1.67
C LEU A 39 7.02 15.73 0.63
N GLN A 40 7.41 17.01 0.63
CA GLN A 40 6.92 17.98 -0.34
C GLN A 40 7.39 17.66 -1.77
N LYS A 41 8.65 17.29 -1.96
CA LYS A 41 9.18 16.88 -3.26
C LYS A 41 8.43 15.68 -3.82
N THR A 42 8.14 14.69 -2.95
CA THR A 42 7.40 13.49 -3.35
C THR A 42 5.95 13.82 -3.70
N ALA A 43 5.28 14.65 -2.91
CA ALA A 43 3.91 15.06 -3.18
C ALA A 43 3.80 15.90 -4.48
N LYS A 44 4.74 16.83 -4.73
CA LYS A 44 4.80 17.65 -5.94
C LYS A 44 5.05 16.84 -7.22
N ARG A 45 5.70 15.67 -7.12
CA ARG A 45 5.86 14.72 -8.24
C ARG A 45 4.58 13.95 -8.58
N GLY A 46 3.44 14.27 -7.95
CA GLY A 46 2.16 13.60 -8.18
C GLY A 46 1.97 12.31 -7.38
N ALA A 47 2.79 12.05 -6.36
CA ALA A 47 2.70 10.85 -5.54
C ALA A 47 2.35 11.15 -4.06
N PRO A 48 1.21 11.78 -3.76
CA PRO A 48 0.86 12.16 -2.38
C PRO A 48 0.63 10.96 -1.47
N THR A 49 0.17 9.83 -2.03
CA THR A 49 0.00 8.57 -1.28
C THR A 49 1.36 8.00 -0.84
N VAL A 50 2.36 8.05 -1.72
CA VAL A 50 3.73 7.62 -1.40
C VAL A 50 4.35 8.55 -0.35
N ALA A 51 4.12 9.86 -0.44
CA ALA A 51 4.58 10.81 0.58
C ALA A 51 3.96 10.51 1.95
N ALA A 52 2.67 10.17 2.01
CA ALA A 52 1.99 9.79 3.25
C ALA A 52 2.54 8.47 3.82
N GLU A 53 2.84 7.49 2.98
CA GLU A 53 3.44 6.22 3.39
C GLU A 53 4.88 6.41 3.87
N ALA A 54 5.70 7.19 3.15
CA ALA A 54 7.04 7.55 3.56
C ALA A 54 7.06 8.24 4.94
N ARG A 55 6.13 9.18 5.17
CA ARG A 55 5.97 9.82 6.47
C ARG A 55 5.70 8.81 7.59
N ARG A 56 4.76 7.87 7.38
CA ARG A 56 4.42 6.84 8.39
C ARG A 56 5.62 5.93 8.68
N THR A 57 6.31 5.50 7.64
CA THR A 57 7.45 4.60 7.79
C THR A 57 8.62 5.31 8.47
N MET A 58 8.93 6.56 8.10
CA MET A 58 9.94 7.36 8.79
C MET A 58 9.61 7.54 10.28
N SER A 59 8.35 7.90 10.62
CA SER A 59 7.95 8.06 12.02
C SER A 59 8.18 6.78 12.82
N ALA A 60 7.79 5.61 12.29
CA ALA A 60 8.04 4.34 12.97
C ALA A 60 9.54 4.05 13.17
N VAL A 61 10.39 4.40 12.19
CA VAL A 61 11.85 4.25 12.32
C VAL A 61 12.41 5.19 13.40
N PHE A 62 11.96 6.46 13.44
CA PHE A 62 12.41 7.42 14.45
C PHE A 62 11.86 7.11 15.84
N GLU A 63 10.63 6.62 15.96
CA GLU A 63 10.10 6.11 17.24
C GLU A 63 10.98 4.99 17.79
N PHE A 64 11.40 4.04 16.95
CA PHE A 64 12.35 3.00 17.34
C PHE A 64 13.74 3.57 17.69
N ALA A 65 14.24 4.54 16.92
CA ALA A 65 15.52 5.19 17.19
C ALA A 65 15.51 5.94 18.53
N VAL A 66 14.43 6.60 18.89
CA VAL A 66 14.24 7.27 20.19
C VAL A 66 14.17 6.23 21.31
N ALA A 67 13.38 5.17 21.14
CA ALA A 67 13.26 4.09 22.12
C ALA A 67 14.59 3.36 22.41
N THR A 68 15.48 3.34 21.40
CA THR A 68 16.84 2.74 21.52
C THR A 68 17.94 3.77 21.79
N LEU A 69 17.59 5.00 22.16
CA LEU A 69 18.51 6.11 22.49
C LEU A 69 19.46 6.49 21.34
N ARG A 70 19.08 6.21 20.10
CA ARG A 70 19.82 6.57 18.88
C ARG A 70 19.42 7.94 18.33
N ALA A 71 18.27 8.45 18.75
CA ALA A 71 17.77 9.79 18.44
C ALA A 71 17.15 10.41 19.68
N ASP A 72 17.15 11.73 19.76
CA ASP A 72 16.62 12.47 20.91
C ASP A 72 15.11 12.79 20.73
N SER A 73 14.63 12.83 19.49
CA SER A 73 13.24 13.11 19.17
C SER A 73 12.86 12.58 17.78
N ASP A 74 11.55 12.47 17.51
CA ASP A 74 11.03 12.16 16.18
C ASP A 74 10.88 13.44 15.33
N PRO A 75 11.70 13.67 14.30
CA PRO A 75 11.63 14.84 13.43
C PRO A 75 10.40 14.83 12.51
N VAL A 76 9.69 13.71 12.41
CA VAL A 76 8.48 13.58 11.58
C VAL A 76 7.26 14.15 12.30
N TRP A 77 7.23 14.08 13.61
CA TRP A 77 6.09 14.54 14.42
C TRP A 77 5.68 15.99 14.18
N PRO A 78 6.59 17.00 14.15
CA PRO A 78 6.21 18.40 13.90
C PRO A 78 5.60 18.62 12.51
N VAL A 79 6.02 17.84 11.51
CA VAL A 79 5.59 18.00 10.10
C VAL A 79 4.42 17.09 9.70
N ARG A 80 3.85 16.34 10.64
CA ARG A 80 2.78 15.37 10.33
C ARG A 80 1.53 15.96 9.67
N LYS A 81 1.27 17.27 9.89
CA LYS A 81 0.14 17.99 9.31
C LYS A 81 0.53 18.90 8.13
N ALA A 82 1.80 18.90 7.74
CA ALA A 82 2.31 19.78 6.70
C ALA A 82 1.91 19.36 5.28
N LEU A 83 1.52 18.11 5.10
CA LEU A 83 0.96 17.63 3.84
C LEU A 83 -0.57 17.76 3.84
N PRO A 84 -1.16 18.19 2.72
CA PRO A 84 -2.60 18.17 2.58
C PRO A 84 -3.13 16.74 2.75
N ALA A 85 -4.29 16.62 3.38
CA ALA A 85 -4.96 15.33 3.50
C ALA A 85 -5.23 14.74 2.12
N ASN A 86 -4.86 13.49 1.92
CA ASN A 86 -5.15 12.79 0.69
C ASN A 86 -6.67 12.54 0.60
N LYS A 87 -7.35 13.22 -0.31
CA LYS A 87 -8.79 13.01 -0.52
C LYS A 87 -8.97 11.68 -1.24
N THR A 88 -9.38 10.67 -0.50
CA THR A 88 -9.76 9.38 -1.09
C THR A 88 -11.06 9.57 -1.87
N GLN A 89 -11.01 9.44 -3.18
CA GLN A 89 -12.22 9.30 -3.99
C GLN A 89 -12.62 7.82 -3.98
N HIS A 90 -13.72 7.52 -3.31
CA HIS A 90 -14.32 6.20 -3.40
C HIS A 90 -14.87 5.98 -4.81
N LYS A 91 -14.53 4.83 -5.39
CA LYS A 91 -15.16 4.42 -6.65
C LYS A 91 -16.66 4.21 -6.38
N PRO A 92 -17.55 4.70 -7.26
CA PRO A 92 -18.98 4.46 -7.10
C PRO A 92 -19.27 2.96 -7.20
N ALA A 93 -20.24 2.50 -6.43
CA ALA A 93 -20.75 1.14 -6.57
C ALA A 93 -21.40 0.96 -7.94
N LEU A 94 -21.29 -0.25 -8.49
CA LEU A 94 -21.95 -0.58 -9.76
C LEU A 94 -23.49 -0.57 -9.59
N SER A 95 -24.20 -0.03 -10.57
CA SER A 95 -25.65 -0.18 -10.61
C SER A 95 -26.05 -1.62 -10.97
N LYS A 96 -27.31 -1.96 -10.75
CA LYS A 96 -27.86 -3.29 -11.10
C LYS A 96 -27.66 -3.62 -12.58
N GLU A 97 -27.87 -2.65 -13.45
CA GLU A 97 -27.70 -2.77 -14.89
C GLU A 97 -26.24 -2.98 -15.28
N GLN A 98 -25.33 -2.27 -14.62
CA GLN A 98 -23.88 -2.44 -14.81
C GLN A 98 -23.39 -3.80 -14.33
N ILE A 99 -23.95 -4.31 -13.24
CA ILE A 99 -23.68 -5.67 -12.76
C ILE A 99 -24.14 -6.71 -13.78
N GLY A 100 -25.37 -6.58 -14.29
CA GLY A 100 -25.91 -7.48 -15.32
C GLY A 100 -25.03 -7.49 -16.58
N LYS A 101 -24.59 -6.32 -17.04
CA LYS A 101 -23.67 -6.21 -18.16
C LYS A 101 -22.31 -6.88 -17.86
N LEU A 102 -21.74 -6.62 -16.70
CA LEU A 102 -20.46 -7.21 -16.29
C LEU A 102 -20.50 -8.74 -16.30
N LEU A 103 -21.57 -9.33 -15.76
CA LEU A 103 -21.75 -10.80 -15.74
C LEU A 103 -21.92 -11.37 -17.17
N SER A 104 -22.67 -10.67 -18.03
CA SER A 104 -22.79 -11.03 -19.44
C SER A 104 -21.45 -10.93 -20.17
N ASP A 105 -20.68 -9.89 -19.93
CA ASP A 105 -19.36 -9.69 -20.51
C ASP A 105 -18.39 -10.82 -20.07
N PHE A 106 -18.42 -11.24 -18.79
CA PHE A 106 -17.64 -12.39 -18.32
C PHE A 106 -18.01 -13.69 -19.03
N ALA A 107 -19.30 -13.96 -19.23
CA ALA A 107 -19.75 -15.17 -19.91
C ALA A 107 -19.31 -15.24 -21.39
N ASN A 108 -19.17 -14.08 -22.04
CA ASN A 108 -18.84 -13.95 -23.45
C ASN A 108 -17.36 -13.64 -23.72
N HIS A 109 -16.57 -13.37 -22.68
CA HIS A 109 -15.17 -12.99 -22.85
C HIS A 109 -14.28 -14.17 -23.23
N ARG A 110 -13.46 -13.99 -24.27
CA ARG A 110 -12.49 -15.01 -24.71
C ARG A 110 -11.26 -14.97 -23.79
N CYS A 111 -11.37 -15.61 -22.65
CA CYS A 111 -10.24 -15.85 -21.74
C CYS A 111 -10.02 -17.36 -21.55
N SER A 112 -8.92 -17.74 -20.87
CA SER A 112 -8.72 -19.14 -20.54
C SER A 112 -9.82 -19.63 -19.59
N PHE A 113 -10.12 -20.93 -19.66
CA PHE A 113 -11.09 -21.59 -18.79
C PHE A 113 -10.83 -21.29 -17.31
N GLN A 114 -9.57 -21.36 -16.88
CA GLN A 114 -9.17 -21.10 -15.49
C GLN A 114 -9.53 -19.69 -15.06
N VAL A 115 -9.20 -18.68 -15.89
CA VAL A 115 -9.50 -17.25 -15.55
C VAL A 115 -11.00 -17.04 -15.45
N SER A 116 -11.80 -17.60 -16.35
CA SER A 116 -13.26 -17.48 -16.33
C SER A 116 -13.85 -18.05 -15.04
N HIS A 117 -13.41 -19.24 -14.62
CA HIS A 117 -13.92 -19.89 -13.40
C HIS A 117 -13.43 -19.20 -12.13
N CYS A 118 -12.17 -18.71 -12.09
CA CYS A 118 -11.69 -17.90 -10.99
C CYS A 118 -12.53 -16.63 -10.81
N MET A 119 -12.87 -15.94 -11.90
CA MET A 119 -13.74 -14.75 -11.86
C MET A 119 -15.14 -15.08 -11.36
N GLN A 120 -15.73 -16.20 -11.80
CA GLN A 120 -17.03 -16.65 -11.30
C GLN A 120 -16.98 -17.00 -9.81
N LEU A 121 -15.95 -17.72 -9.38
CA LEU A 121 -15.77 -18.06 -7.97
C LEU A 121 -15.63 -16.83 -7.09
N MET A 122 -14.80 -15.85 -7.49
CA MET A 122 -14.68 -14.56 -6.80
C MET A 122 -16.02 -13.83 -6.71
N TRP A 123 -16.81 -13.89 -7.79
CA TRP A 123 -18.12 -13.25 -7.82
C TRP A 123 -19.11 -13.89 -6.83
N TRP A 124 -19.14 -15.20 -6.74
CA TRP A 124 -20.08 -15.93 -5.87
C TRP A 124 -19.67 -15.92 -4.40
N THR A 125 -18.36 -15.95 -4.14
CA THR A 125 -17.83 -16.07 -2.76
C THR A 125 -17.37 -14.74 -2.18
N LEU A 126 -17.19 -13.69 -3.00
CA LEU A 126 -16.54 -12.43 -2.65
C LEU A 126 -15.12 -12.61 -2.10
N ALA A 127 -14.49 -13.73 -2.41
CA ALA A 127 -13.10 -14.01 -2.05
C ALA A 127 -12.13 -13.05 -2.78
N ARG A 128 -10.99 -12.79 -2.15
CA ARG A 128 -9.96 -11.96 -2.78
C ARG A 128 -9.29 -12.71 -3.94
N PRO A 129 -8.80 -11.98 -4.98
CA PRO A 129 -8.12 -12.62 -6.11
C PRO A 129 -6.96 -13.53 -5.72
N THR A 130 -6.19 -13.18 -4.71
CA THR A 130 -5.09 -13.99 -4.18
C THR A 130 -5.59 -15.28 -3.52
N GLU A 131 -6.65 -15.22 -2.74
CA GLU A 131 -7.26 -16.37 -2.09
C GLU A 131 -7.75 -17.41 -3.12
N VAL A 132 -8.36 -16.94 -4.20
CA VAL A 132 -8.81 -17.82 -5.28
C VAL A 132 -7.64 -18.39 -6.11
N ALA A 133 -6.60 -17.59 -6.34
CA ALA A 133 -5.44 -18.02 -7.13
C ALA A 133 -4.56 -19.02 -6.38
N GLU A 134 -4.53 -18.97 -5.06
CA GLU A 134 -3.73 -19.82 -4.17
C GLU A 134 -4.54 -20.99 -3.59
N ALA A 135 -5.86 -21.05 -3.84
CA ALA A 135 -6.73 -22.10 -3.33
C ALA A 135 -6.27 -23.49 -3.79
N ALA A 136 -6.12 -24.40 -2.83
CA ALA A 136 -5.76 -25.78 -3.08
C ALA A 136 -7.00 -26.67 -3.15
N TRP A 137 -6.91 -27.78 -3.89
CA TRP A 137 -8.07 -28.67 -4.09
C TRP A 137 -8.56 -29.38 -2.82
N ASP A 138 -7.72 -29.51 -1.82
CA ASP A 138 -8.04 -30.09 -0.52
C ASP A 138 -8.88 -29.13 0.38
N GLU A 139 -8.93 -27.85 0.02
CA GLU A 139 -9.80 -26.86 0.70
C GLU A 139 -11.27 -26.96 0.24
N PHE A 140 -11.54 -27.71 -0.85
CA PHE A 140 -12.90 -27.91 -1.35
C PHE A 140 -13.46 -29.24 -0.87
N GLU A 141 -14.44 -29.20 0.03
CA GLU A 141 -15.20 -30.39 0.41
C GLU A 141 -16.04 -30.89 -0.77
N LYS A 142 -15.96 -32.19 -1.06
CA LYS A 142 -16.88 -32.80 -2.02
C LYS A 142 -18.27 -32.84 -1.37
N ALA A 143 -19.23 -32.14 -1.99
CA ALA A 143 -20.63 -32.34 -1.64
C ALA A 143 -20.98 -33.83 -1.85
N VAL A 144 -21.33 -34.51 -0.77
CA VAL A 144 -21.79 -35.91 -0.77
C VAL A 144 -23.24 -35.96 -1.21
#